data_eb8781774bb53025f254c69fdc3e1088
#
_entry.id   eb8781774bb53025f254c69fdc3e1088
#
_cell.length_a   1.000
_cell.length_b   1.000
_cell.length_c   1.000
_cell.angle_alpha   90.00
_cell.angle_beta   90.00
_cell.angle_gamma   90.00
#
_symmetry.space_group_name_H-M   'P 1'
#
loop_
_entity.id
_entity.type
_entity.pdbx_description
1 polymer ?
#
loop_
_entity_poly.entity_id
_entity_poly.type
_entity_poly.pdbx_seq_one_letter_code
_entity_poly.pdbx_strand_id
1 'polypeptide(L)'
;MILLLIMLLIIPLYNHVYYMSLYYIIVVLAFIPLTIFRIMRNDLLEKRFYDKWQKRRKKGQLFNIFGNGLRTIFSILVITFGTQFIVNGRTPSYILSELPKNVRVGLMFFLFVLGTIAGIVAWYENEKRFNKISLNLERK
;
A
#
# COMPACT_ATOMS: atom_id res chain seq x y z
N MET A 1 12.87 -5.33 5.95
CA MET A 1 12.91 -4.20 5.01
C MET A 1 14.15 -4.16 4.14
N ILE A 2 15.35 -4.26 4.71
CA ILE A 2 16.62 -4.29 3.96
C ILE A 2 16.66 -5.48 2.97
N LEU A 3 16.25 -6.67 3.41
CA LEU A 3 16.20 -7.86 2.57
C LEU A 3 15.25 -7.69 1.36
N LEU A 4 14.11 -7.03 1.55
CA LEU A 4 13.18 -6.72 0.48
C LEU A 4 13.79 -5.73 -0.52
N LEU A 5 14.56 -4.75 -0.04
CA LEU A 5 15.26 -3.78 -0.90
C LEU A 5 16.34 -4.48 -1.74
N ILE A 6 17.09 -5.40 -1.13
CA ILE A 6 18.08 -6.22 -1.85
C ILE A 6 17.39 -7.08 -2.92
N MET A 7 16.28 -7.75 -2.59
CA MET A 7 15.50 -8.50 -3.57
C MET A 7 15.04 -7.62 -4.74
N LEU A 8 14.50 -6.42 -4.46
CA LEU A 8 14.06 -5.50 -5.50
C LEU A 8 15.20 -5.05 -6.42
N LEU A 9 16.41 -4.88 -5.91
CA LEU A 9 17.59 -4.53 -6.72
C LEU A 9 18.07 -5.68 -7.60
N ILE A 10 17.86 -6.92 -7.17
CA ILE A 10 18.32 -8.13 -7.88
C ILE A 10 17.35 -8.57 -8.98
N ILE A 11 16.03 -8.34 -8.82
CA ILE A 11 14.99 -8.78 -9.78
C ILE A 11 15.33 -8.42 -11.23
N PRO A 12 15.75 -7.20 -11.59
CA PRO A 12 16.04 -6.84 -12.98
C PRO A 12 17.25 -7.55 -13.59
N LEU A 13 18.13 -8.11 -12.76
CA LEU A 13 19.30 -8.87 -13.25
C LEU A 13 18.89 -10.23 -13.82
N TYR A 14 17.76 -10.79 -13.36
CA TYR A 14 17.25 -12.08 -13.80
C TYR A 14 16.10 -11.98 -14.79
N ASN A 15 15.42 -10.82 -14.87
CA ASN A 15 14.27 -10.63 -15.71
C ASN A 15 14.48 -9.44 -16.65
N HIS A 16 14.07 -9.58 -17.90
CA HIS A 16 14.03 -8.48 -18.86
C HIS A 16 12.97 -7.46 -18.42
N VAL A 17 13.42 -6.27 -18.00
CA VAL A 17 12.55 -5.15 -17.63
C VAL A 17 12.55 -4.13 -18.75
N TYR A 18 11.37 -3.84 -19.31
CA TYR A 18 11.23 -2.94 -20.47
C TYR A 18 11.76 -1.53 -20.19
N TYR A 19 11.40 -0.95 -19.04
CA TYR A 19 11.92 0.34 -18.58
C TYR A 19 12.91 0.20 -17.42
N MET A 20 14.06 -0.41 -17.66
CA MET A 20 15.05 -0.73 -16.61
C MET A 20 15.53 0.51 -15.85
N SER A 21 15.81 1.62 -16.54
CA SER A 21 16.24 2.88 -15.90
C SER A 21 15.17 3.45 -14.96
N LEU A 22 13.91 3.45 -15.39
CA LEU A 22 12.77 3.94 -14.61
C LEU A 22 12.53 3.07 -13.37
N TYR A 23 12.71 1.77 -13.49
CA TYR A 23 12.63 0.84 -12.37
C TYR A 23 13.64 1.19 -11.28
N TYR A 24 14.93 1.34 -11.61
CA TYR A 24 15.96 1.69 -10.63
C TYR A 24 15.75 3.07 -10.01
N ILE A 25 15.34 4.06 -10.79
CA ILE A 25 15.02 5.40 -10.28
C ILE A 25 13.92 5.31 -9.23
N ILE A 26 12.84 4.57 -9.46
CA ILE A 26 11.75 4.40 -8.49
C ILE A 26 12.23 3.67 -7.24
N VAL A 27 13.01 2.59 -7.37
CA VAL A 27 13.53 1.84 -6.23
C VAL A 27 14.44 2.73 -5.37
N VAL A 28 15.38 3.44 -5.99
CA VAL A 28 16.34 4.30 -5.28
C VAL A 28 15.64 5.49 -4.63
N LEU A 29 14.83 6.25 -5.38
CA LEU A 29 14.22 7.49 -4.89
C LEU A 29 13.04 7.27 -3.93
N ALA A 30 12.32 6.17 -4.05
CA ALA A 30 11.18 5.89 -3.18
C ALA A 30 11.54 5.03 -1.97
N PHE A 31 12.22 3.91 -2.17
CA PHE A 31 12.44 2.94 -1.10
C PHE A 31 13.58 3.31 -0.15
N ILE A 32 14.67 3.92 -0.63
CA ILE A 32 15.79 4.29 0.25
C ILE A 32 15.37 5.38 1.24
N PRO A 33 14.79 6.53 0.83
CA PRO A 33 14.36 7.56 1.77
C PRO A 33 13.28 7.08 2.74
N LEU A 34 12.31 6.25 2.25
CA LEU A 34 11.28 5.67 3.11
C LEU A 34 11.87 4.77 4.20
N THR A 35 12.89 3.99 3.86
CA THR A 35 13.56 3.10 4.81
C THR A 35 14.29 3.90 5.88
N ILE A 36 15.07 4.89 5.48
CA ILE A 36 15.82 5.78 6.37
C ILE A 36 14.84 6.55 7.29
N PHE A 37 13.80 7.15 6.73
CA PHE A 37 12.81 7.91 7.48
C PHE A 37 12.07 7.07 8.53
N ARG A 38 11.78 5.81 8.20
CA ARG A 38 11.10 4.89 9.11
C ARG A 38 11.98 4.47 10.29
N ILE A 39 13.30 4.33 10.06
CA ILE A 39 14.26 3.96 11.13
C ILE A 39 14.49 5.16 12.07
N MET A 40 14.64 6.37 11.53
CA MET A 40 15.05 7.54 12.31
C MET A 40 13.94 8.22 13.11
N ARG A 41 12.64 8.00 12.82
CA ARG A 41 11.55 8.81 13.38
C ARG A 41 10.35 8.01 13.92
N ASN A 42 10.59 6.86 14.54
CA ASN A 42 9.51 6.03 15.08
C ASN A 42 8.62 6.77 16.08
N ASP A 43 9.18 7.52 17.02
CA ASP A 43 8.40 8.21 18.07
C ASP A 43 7.52 9.33 17.51
N LEU A 44 8.05 10.11 16.57
CA LEU A 44 7.27 11.16 15.89
C LEU A 44 6.14 10.57 15.03
N LEU A 45 6.37 9.39 14.44
CA LEU A 45 5.36 8.70 13.65
C LEU A 45 4.23 8.15 14.54
N GLU A 46 4.56 7.70 15.76
CA GLU A 46 3.56 7.22 16.72
C GLU A 46 2.66 8.37 17.20
N LYS A 47 3.23 9.51 17.58
CA LYS A 47 2.46 10.69 17.98
C LYS A 47 1.55 11.19 16.85
N ARG A 48 2.09 11.34 15.64
CA ARG A 48 1.31 11.74 14.45
C ARG A 48 0.21 10.73 14.12
N PHE A 49 0.48 9.44 14.29
CA PHE A 49 -0.53 8.40 14.10
C PHE A 49 -1.65 8.53 15.12
N TYR A 50 -1.33 8.73 16.41
CA TYR A 50 -2.28 8.90 17.50
C TYR A 50 -3.23 10.07 17.22
N ASP A 51 -2.70 11.26 16.95
CA ASP A 51 -3.49 12.47 16.69
C ASP A 51 -4.40 12.31 15.45
N LYS A 52 -3.86 11.70 14.39
CA LYS A 52 -4.59 11.45 13.14
C LYS A 52 -5.69 10.41 13.34
N TRP A 53 -5.42 9.34 14.09
CA TRP A 53 -6.38 8.27 14.33
C TRP A 53 -7.50 8.73 15.26
N GLN A 54 -7.20 9.50 16.29
CA GLN A 54 -8.18 10.12 17.18
C GLN A 54 -9.22 10.93 16.40
N LYS A 55 -8.76 11.74 15.43
CA LYS A 55 -9.66 12.50 14.54
C LYS A 55 -10.48 11.57 13.61
N ARG A 56 -9.89 10.48 13.13
CA ARG A 56 -10.58 9.53 12.24
C ARG A 56 -11.64 8.71 12.96
N ARG A 57 -11.42 8.31 14.21
CA ARG A 57 -12.42 7.59 15.04
C ARG A 57 -13.74 8.35 15.12
N LYS A 58 -13.70 9.67 15.21
CA LYS A 58 -14.89 10.54 15.27
C LYS A 58 -15.78 10.45 14.02
N LYS A 59 -15.24 10.03 12.88
CA LYS A 59 -16.01 9.87 11.62
C LYS A 59 -16.79 8.56 11.54
N GLY A 60 -16.65 7.68 12.53
CA GLY A 60 -17.33 6.39 12.58
C GLY A 60 -16.54 5.25 11.95
N GLN A 61 -16.87 4.03 12.40
CA GLN A 61 -16.18 2.80 12.02
C GLN A 61 -16.36 2.48 10.52
N LEU A 62 -17.61 2.52 10.02
CA LEU A 62 -17.94 2.16 8.64
C LEU A 62 -17.22 3.08 7.63
N PHE A 63 -17.19 4.39 7.90
CA PHE A 63 -16.49 5.34 7.04
C PHE A 63 -14.99 5.04 6.96
N ASN A 64 -14.38 4.65 8.06
CA ASN A 64 -12.96 4.30 8.09
C ASN A 64 -12.67 2.96 7.42
N ILE A 65 -13.53 1.95 7.58
CA ILE A 65 -13.42 0.66 6.89
C ILE A 65 -13.47 0.89 5.37
N PHE A 66 -14.48 1.63 4.90
CA PHE A 66 -14.63 1.93 3.48
C PHE A 66 -13.44 2.73 2.93
N GLY A 67 -13.01 3.77 3.63
CA GLY A 67 -11.86 4.58 3.23
C GLY A 67 -10.54 3.81 3.18
N ASN A 68 -10.30 2.93 4.15
CA ASN A 68 -9.12 2.06 4.14
C ASN A 68 -9.20 1.01 3.04
N GLY A 69 -10.38 0.41 2.83
CA GLY A 69 -10.62 -0.55 1.74
C GLY A 69 -10.37 0.06 0.37
N LEU A 70 -10.94 1.24 0.10
CA LEU A 70 -10.74 1.96 -1.15
C LEU A 70 -9.26 2.30 -1.38
N ARG A 71 -8.56 2.75 -0.33
CA ARG A 71 -7.13 3.03 -0.40
C ARG A 71 -6.32 1.78 -0.73
N THR A 72 -6.69 0.63 -0.17
CA THR A 72 -6.04 -0.65 -0.45
C THR A 72 -6.26 -1.08 -1.89
N ILE A 73 -7.50 -1.00 -2.40
CA ILE A 73 -7.81 -1.29 -3.81
C ILE A 73 -6.99 -0.40 -4.74
N PHE A 74 -6.99 0.91 -4.47
CA PHE A 74 -6.21 1.86 -5.27
C PHE A 74 -4.72 1.53 -5.27
N SER A 75 -4.16 1.18 -4.10
CA SER A 75 -2.75 0.79 -4.00
C SER A 75 -2.45 -0.48 -4.79
N ILE A 76 -3.33 -1.49 -4.75
CA ILE A 76 -3.19 -2.73 -5.53
C ILE A 76 -3.21 -2.40 -7.03
N LEU A 77 -4.16 -1.58 -7.49
CA LEU A 77 -4.26 -1.19 -8.89
C LEU A 77 -3.01 -0.44 -9.36
N VAL A 78 -2.55 0.55 -8.59
CA VAL A 78 -1.34 1.32 -8.92
C VAL A 78 -0.10 0.42 -8.99
N ILE A 79 0.06 -0.49 -8.03
CA ILE A 79 1.19 -1.44 -8.02
C ILE A 79 1.09 -2.39 -9.22
N THR A 80 -0.07 -3.00 -9.45
CA THR A 80 -0.25 -3.97 -10.52
C THR A 80 -0.05 -3.33 -11.91
N PHE A 81 -0.75 -2.23 -12.18
CA PHE A 81 -0.61 -1.56 -13.48
C PHE A 81 0.74 -0.89 -13.64
N GLY A 82 1.28 -0.29 -12.57
CA GLY A 82 2.63 0.28 -12.58
C GLY A 82 3.70 -0.76 -12.86
N THR A 83 3.61 -1.92 -12.24
CA THR A 83 4.53 -3.04 -12.50
C THR A 83 4.42 -3.53 -13.94
N GLN A 84 3.20 -3.72 -14.44
CA GLN A 84 2.99 -4.15 -15.84
C GLN A 84 3.52 -3.13 -16.85
N PHE A 85 3.34 -1.85 -16.56
CA PHE A 85 3.87 -0.78 -17.42
C PHE A 85 5.41 -0.78 -17.43
N ILE A 86 6.04 -0.85 -16.26
CA ILE A 86 7.50 -0.79 -16.13
C ILE A 86 8.18 -2.05 -16.68
N VAL A 87 7.63 -3.22 -16.37
CA VAL A 87 8.24 -4.52 -16.72
C VAL A 87 7.93 -4.89 -18.17
N ASN A 88 6.67 -4.77 -18.59
CA ASN A 88 6.20 -5.26 -19.89
C ASN A 88 5.88 -4.16 -20.90
N GLY A 89 5.98 -2.87 -20.53
CA GLY A 89 5.60 -1.75 -21.39
C GLY A 89 4.10 -1.67 -21.70
N ARG A 90 3.25 -2.44 -20.99
CA ARG A 90 1.81 -2.52 -21.23
C ARG A 90 1.04 -1.44 -20.49
N THR A 91 0.24 -0.67 -21.18
CA THR A 91 -0.63 0.36 -20.57
C THR A 91 -1.84 -0.29 -19.87
N PRO A 92 -2.42 0.36 -18.84
CA PRO A 92 -3.64 -0.13 -18.17
C PRO A 92 -4.80 -0.36 -19.13
N SER A 93 -4.99 0.54 -20.10
CA SER A 93 -6.04 0.43 -21.13
C SER A 93 -5.86 -0.79 -22.01
N TYR A 94 -4.64 -1.10 -22.41
CA TYR A 94 -4.31 -2.29 -23.19
C TYR A 94 -4.65 -3.56 -22.42
N ILE A 95 -4.20 -3.65 -21.17
CA ILE A 95 -4.47 -4.81 -20.31
C ILE A 95 -5.99 -5.02 -20.14
N LEU A 96 -6.72 -3.93 -19.87
CA LEU A 96 -8.17 -4.01 -19.70
C LEU A 96 -8.90 -4.40 -20.99
N SER A 97 -8.40 -4.02 -22.16
CA SER A 97 -9.02 -4.39 -23.45
C SER A 97 -8.83 -5.86 -23.80
N GLU A 98 -7.69 -6.45 -23.44
CA GLU A 98 -7.42 -7.89 -23.66
C GLU A 98 -8.26 -8.81 -22.78
N LEU A 99 -8.77 -8.32 -21.63
CA LEU A 99 -9.53 -9.14 -20.70
C LEU A 99 -10.98 -9.35 -21.21
N PRO A 100 -11.48 -10.60 -21.25
CA PRO A 100 -12.87 -10.89 -21.52
C PRO A 100 -13.81 -10.16 -20.56
N LYS A 101 -15.01 -9.78 -21.02
CA LYS A 101 -15.97 -9.03 -20.21
C LYS A 101 -16.28 -9.72 -18.87
N ASN A 102 -16.45 -11.03 -18.87
CA ASN A 102 -16.73 -11.81 -17.67
C ASN A 102 -15.60 -11.75 -16.65
N VAL A 103 -14.35 -11.79 -17.13
CA VAL A 103 -13.15 -11.68 -16.26
C VAL A 103 -13.05 -10.29 -15.65
N ARG A 104 -13.34 -9.23 -16.41
CA ARG A 104 -13.37 -7.84 -15.89
C ARG A 104 -14.38 -7.67 -14.75
N VAL A 105 -15.60 -8.20 -14.93
CA VAL A 105 -16.65 -8.15 -13.90
C VAL A 105 -16.23 -8.95 -12.66
N GLY A 106 -15.73 -10.16 -12.86
CA GLY A 106 -15.21 -11.00 -11.76
C GLY A 106 -14.08 -10.33 -10.98
N LEU A 107 -13.15 -9.67 -11.68
CA LEU A 107 -12.04 -8.95 -11.07
C LEU A 107 -12.52 -7.73 -10.25
N MET A 108 -13.52 -6.98 -10.76
CA MET A 108 -14.10 -5.88 -9.98
C MET A 108 -14.78 -6.38 -8.70
N PHE A 109 -15.53 -7.47 -8.77
CA PHE A 109 -16.16 -8.07 -7.60
C PHE A 109 -15.12 -8.58 -6.60
N PHE A 110 -14.09 -9.26 -7.09
CA PHE A 110 -12.97 -9.73 -6.26
C PHE A 110 -12.24 -8.59 -5.55
N LEU A 111 -11.93 -7.50 -6.25
CA LEU A 111 -11.32 -6.32 -5.66
C LEU A 111 -12.21 -5.67 -4.60
N PHE A 112 -13.52 -5.64 -4.82
CA PHE A 112 -14.47 -5.11 -3.84
C PHE A 112 -14.46 -5.93 -2.56
N VAL A 113 -14.51 -7.26 -2.66
CA VAL A 113 -14.45 -8.18 -1.50
C VAL A 113 -13.12 -8.02 -0.77
N LEU A 114 -12.00 -8.05 -1.50
CA LEU A 114 -10.67 -7.84 -0.93
C LEU A 114 -10.55 -6.48 -0.22
N GLY A 115 -11.04 -5.42 -0.83
CA GLY A 115 -11.03 -4.08 -0.25
C GLY A 115 -11.84 -4.01 1.04
N THR A 116 -12.98 -4.67 1.09
CA THR A 116 -13.82 -4.73 2.30
C THR A 116 -13.09 -5.46 3.42
N ILE A 117 -12.55 -6.64 3.15
CA ILE A 117 -11.77 -7.42 4.14
C ILE A 117 -10.56 -6.62 4.62
N ALA A 118 -9.78 -6.05 3.71
CA ALA A 118 -8.62 -5.24 4.04
C ALA A 118 -9.00 -4.00 4.86
N GLY A 119 -10.14 -3.38 4.57
CA GLY A 119 -10.66 -2.25 5.32
C GLY A 119 -10.99 -2.62 6.78
N ILE A 120 -11.63 -3.77 6.99
CA ILE A 120 -11.94 -4.30 8.31
C ILE A 120 -10.66 -4.60 9.09
N VAL A 121 -9.74 -5.34 8.49
CA VAL A 121 -8.45 -5.68 9.11
C VAL A 121 -7.68 -4.41 9.48
N ALA A 122 -7.59 -3.46 8.55
CA ALA A 122 -6.91 -2.19 8.80
C ALA A 122 -7.56 -1.38 9.93
N TRP A 123 -8.88 -1.43 10.09
CA TRP A 123 -9.57 -0.82 11.22
C TRP A 123 -9.11 -1.45 12.54
N TYR A 124 -9.18 -2.78 12.67
CA TYR A 124 -8.79 -3.49 13.87
C TYR A 124 -7.31 -3.26 14.23
N GLU A 125 -6.43 -3.34 13.27
CA GLU A 125 -4.99 -3.11 13.47
C GLU A 125 -4.70 -1.68 13.95
N ASN A 126 -5.34 -0.69 13.35
CA ASN A 126 -5.18 0.70 13.74
C ASN A 126 -5.75 0.98 15.14
N GLU A 127 -6.88 0.35 15.50
CA GLU A 127 -7.48 0.47 16.81
C GLU A 127 -6.60 -0.18 17.89
N LYS A 128 -6.09 -1.37 17.63
CA LYS A 128 -5.13 -2.06 18.51
C LYS A 128 -3.87 -1.22 18.73
N ARG A 129 -3.32 -0.64 17.66
CA ARG A 129 -2.15 0.23 17.74
C ARG A 129 -2.44 1.51 18.52
N PHE A 130 -3.60 2.14 18.30
CA PHE A 130 -4.01 3.33 19.02
C PHE A 130 -4.11 3.07 20.54
N ASN A 131 -4.77 1.99 20.95
CA ASN A 131 -4.90 1.61 22.34
C ASN A 131 -3.53 1.35 23.01
N LYS A 132 -2.61 0.70 22.29
CA LYS A 132 -1.24 0.50 22.78
C LYS A 132 -0.49 1.82 23.01
N ILE A 133 -0.61 2.76 22.10
CA ILE A 133 0.05 4.08 22.23
C ILE A 133 -0.60 4.89 23.35
N SER A 134 -1.93 4.87 23.48
CA SER A 134 -2.66 5.54 24.57
C SER A 134 -2.17 5.09 25.95
N LEU A 135 -2.08 3.78 26.17
CA LEU A 135 -1.56 3.21 27.42
C LEU A 135 -0.11 3.61 27.73
N ASN A 136 0.71 3.74 26.69
CA ASN A 136 2.10 4.19 26.87
C ASN A 136 2.21 5.68 27.19
N LEU A 137 1.28 6.50 26.72
CA LEU A 137 1.23 7.94 27.02
C LEU A 137 0.71 8.22 28.43
N GLU A 138 -0.21 7.39 28.94
CA GLU A 138 -0.74 7.50 30.32
C GLU A 138 0.26 7.07 31.40
N ARG A 139 1.27 6.26 31.04
CA ARG A 139 2.32 5.78 31.96
C ARG A 139 3.53 6.71 32.09
N LYS A 140 3.62 7.76 31.27
CA LYS A 140 4.68 8.77 31.32
C LYS A 140 4.19 10.03 32.02
#